data_71934a8d299cb18a80996c60cfec326c
#
_entry.id   71934a8d299cb18a80996c60cfec326c
#
_cell.length_a   1.000
_cell.length_b   1.000
_cell.length_c   1.000
_cell.angle_alpha   90.00
_cell.angle_beta   90.00
_cell.angle_gamma   90.00
#
_symmetry.space_group_name_H-M   'P 1'
#
loop_
_entity.id
_entity.type
_entity.pdbx_description
1 polymer ?
#
loop_
_entity_poly.entity_id
_entity_poly.type
_entity_poly.pdbx_seq_one_letter_code
_entity_poly.pdbx_strand_id
1 'polypeptide(L)'
;LAILENLDRLQTLPVKIIFSGEPHESDVKGHEMLDTLLNLIKTKIGDQVVYIPNYNLEIAKHMVSGCDVWLNTPIVGFEACGTSGMKAALNGTLPCSTRDGWVDEAELYGLGWILENENLGQNILDILERDIVPMYYHRPDQWQSHMKNARDMAINQFSTTRMLREYFDNLYPVSVK
;
A
#
# COMPACT_ATOMS: atom_id res chain seq x y z
N LEU A 1 12.90 1.54 4.40
CA LEU A 1 14.35 1.77 4.21
C LEU A 1 14.90 1.09 2.96
N ALA A 2 14.45 -0.14 2.61
CA ALA A 2 14.98 -0.91 1.48
C ALA A 2 15.06 -0.13 0.13
N ILE A 3 14.06 0.71 -0.17
CA ILE A 3 14.09 1.58 -1.38
C ILE A 3 15.22 2.61 -1.27
N LEU A 4 15.51 3.08 -0.06
CA LEU A 4 16.45 4.18 0.18
C LEU A 4 17.92 3.73 0.09
N GLU A 5 18.17 2.43 -0.01
CA GLU A 5 19.51 1.88 -0.29
C GLU A 5 19.93 2.08 -1.76
N ASN A 6 18.97 2.37 -2.65
CA ASN A 6 19.16 2.58 -4.08
C ASN A 6 18.70 3.99 -4.51
N LEU A 7 19.14 5.02 -3.80
CA LEU A 7 18.69 6.41 -4.01
C LEU A 7 18.94 6.93 -5.42
N ASP A 8 20.10 6.66 -5.98
CA ASP A 8 20.47 7.13 -7.32
C ASP A 8 19.44 6.65 -8.36
N ARG A 9 18.96 5.42 -8.22
CA ARG A 9 17.96 4.84 -9.09
C ARG A 9 16.57 5.47 -8.82
N LEU A 10 16.19 5.61 -7.57
CA LEU A 10 14.94 6.26 -7.20
C LEU A 10 14.84 7.68 -7.74
N GLN A 11 15.94 8.45 -7.69
CA GLN A 11 15.98 9.84 -8.13
C GLN A 11 15.78 10.01 -9.65
N THR A 12 15.95 8.96 -10.44
CA THR A 12 15.66 9.02 -11.88
C THR A 12 14.18 8.85 -12.20
N LEU A 13 13.37 8.39 -11.24
CA LEU A 13 11.96 8.11 -11.46
C LEU A 13 11.06 9.31 -11.15
N PRO A 14 10.05 9.59 -11.99
CA PRO A 14 9.10 10.67 -11.78
C PRO A 14 8.02 10.27 -10.74
N VAL A 15 8.46 9.87 -9.55
CA VAL A 15 7.58 9.44 -8.46
C VAL A 15 7.83 10.27 -7.20
N LYS A 16 6.80 10.44 -6.38
CA LYS A 16 6.91 10.97 -5.02
C LYS A 16 6.48 9.90 -4.03
N ILE A 17 7.25 9.73 -2.98
CA ILE A 17 6.94 8.79 -1.91
C ILE A 17 6.52 9.59 -0.68
N ILE A 18 5.36 9.26 -0.13
CA ILE A 18 4.83 9.92 1.06
C ILE A 18 4.78 8.89 2.18
N PHE A 19 5.41 9.21 3.29
CA PHE A 19 5.32 8.45 4.54
C PHE A 19 4.53 9.22 5.57
N SER A 20 3.71 8.53 6.34
CA SER A 20 3.08 9.04 7.54
C SER A 20 2.82 7.89 8.51
N GLY A 21 3.03 8.12 9.78
CA GLY A 21 2.88 7.13 10.83
C GLY A 21 3.88 7.39 11.94
N GLU A 22 3.59 6.90 13.11
CA GLU A 22 4.44 7.01 14.29
C GLU A 22 4.67 5.61 14.87
N PRO A 23 5.90 5.26 15.25
CA PRO A 23 6.18 4.02 15.97
C PRO A 23 5.47 4.05 17.33
N HIS A 24 5.08 2.89 17.83
CA HIS A 24 4.57 2.78 19.19
C HIS A 24 5.63 3.26 20.20
N GLU A 25 5.21 3.89 21.31
CA GLU A 25 6.12 4.48 22.31
C GLU A 25 7.21 3.51 22.81
N SER A 26 6.89 2.21 22.89
CA SER A 26 7.83 1.16 23.30
C SER A 26 8.67 0.56 22.16
N ASP A 27 8.44 0.95 20.91
CA ASP A 27 9.15 0.42 19.75
C ASP A 27 10.44 1.20 19.48
N VAL A 28 11.51 0.88 20.22
CA VAL A 28 12.81 1.52 20.07
C VAL A 28 13.35 1.40 18.63
N LYS A 29 13.20 0.23 18.00
CA LYS A 29 13.68 0.01 16.62
C LYS A 29 12.90 0.84 15.61
N GLY A 30 11.61 0.97 15.78
CA GLY A 30 10.77 1.82 14.94
C GLY A 30 11.19 3.29 15.03
N HIS A 31 11.49 3.79 16.23
CA HIS A 31 12.02 5.15 16.42
C HIS A 31 13.37 5.35 15.73
N GLU A 32 14.32 4.42 15.89
CA GLU A 32 15.63 4.47 15.20
C GLU A 32 15.48 4.46 13.67
N MET A 33 14.53 3.67 13.15
CA MET A 33 14.23 3.63 11.71
C MET A 33 13.62 4.94 11.23
N LEU A 34 12.73 5.55 11.99
CA LEU A 34 12.14 6.85 11.66
C LEU A 34 13.18 7.94 11.64
N ASP A 35 14.06 8.00 12.65
CA ASP A 35 15.15 8.97 12.70
C ASP A 35 16.10 8.82 11.51
N THR A 36 16.41 7.59 11.13
CA THR A 36 17.21 7.28 9.94
C THR A 36 16.54 7.79 8.66
N LEU A 37 15.23 7.53 8.50
CA LEU A 37 14.44 8.01 7.38
C LEU A 37 14.46 9.54 7.30
N LEU A 38 14.15 10.22 8.42
CA LEU A 38 14.12 11.69 8.47
C LEU A 38 15.49 12.32 8.14
N ASN A 39 16.57 11.71 8.62
CA ASN A 39 17.91 12.15 8.28
C ASN A 39 18.23 11.97 6.79
N LEU A 40 17.85 10.85 6.18
CA LEU A 40 18.02 10.61 4.74
C LEU A 40 17.23 11.60 3.90
N ILE A 41 15.97 11.86 4.24
CA ILE A 41 15.13 12.87 3.56
C ILE A 41 15.82 14.23 3.59
N LYS A 42 16.29 14.64 4.77
CA LYS A 42 16.93 15.95 4.95
C LYS A 42 18.26 16.10 4.20
N THR A 43 19.04 15.03 4.09
CA THR A 43 20.44 15.12 3.64
C THR A 43 20.68 14.68 2.21
N LYS A 44 19.83 13.78 1.67
CA LYS A 44 20.11 13.11 0.40
C LYS A 44 18.97 13.07 -0.62
N ILE A 45 17.71 13.11 -0.18
CA ILE A 45 16.58 12.77 -1.05
C ILE A 45 15.80 14.01 -1.52
N GLY A 46 15.79 15.09 -0.73
CA GLY A 46 15.04 16.29 -1.06
C GLY A 46 13.54 16.08 -1.17
N ASP A 47 12.90 16.75 -2.15
CA ASP A 47 11.44 16.82 -2.28
C ASP A 47 10.78 15.56 -2.86
N GLN A 48 11.55 14.52 -3.21
CA GLN A 48 10.99 13.29 -3.78
C GLN A 48 10.37 12.38 -2.72
N VAL A 49 10.85 12.46 -1.49
CA VAL A 49 10.33 11.70 -0.36
C VAL A 49 9.90 12.67 0.73
N VAL A 50 8.65 12.55 1.15
CA VAL A 50 8.04 13.43 2.15
C VAL A 50 7.57 12.61 3.34
N TYR A 51 7.88 13.07 4.54
CA TYR A 51 7.29 12.56 5.77
C TYR A 51 6.28 13.56 6.32
N ILE A 52 5.06 13.10 6.58
CA ILE A 52 3.98 13.89 7.19
C ILE A 52 3.86 13.47 8.66
N PRO A 53 4.24 14.35 9.61
CA PRO A 53 4.16 14.06 11.05
C PRO A 53 2.72 14.14 11.57
N ASN A 54 2.54 13.72 12.84
CA ASN A 54 1.28 13.79 13.57
C ASN A 54 0.15 13.04 12.86
N TYR A 55 0.42 11.79 12.44
CA TYR A 55 -0.55 10.92 11.78
C TYR A 55 -1.87 10.86 12.56
N ASN A 56 -2.97 11.13 11.87
CA ASN A 56 -4.31 11.11 12.41
C ASN A 56 -5.34 10.67 11.35
N LEU A 57 -6.60 10.58 11.72
CA LEU A 57 -7.67 10.16 10.80
C LEU A 57 -7.84 11.05 9.58
N GLU A 58 -7.57 12.35 9.70
CA GLU A 58 -7.68 13.30 8.59
C GLU A 58 -6.57 13.06 7.56
N ILE A 59 -5.32 12.93 8.04
CA ILE A 59 -4.18 12.56 7.18
C ILE A 59 -4.42 11.19 6.55
N ALA A 60 -4.90 10.20 7.32
CA ALA A 60 -5.21 8.87 6.79
C ALA A 60 -6.22 8.91 5.64
N LYS A 61 -7.30 9.69 5.79
CA LYS A 61 -8.30 9.91 4.74
C LYS A 61 -7.67 10.45 3.45
N HIS A 62 -6.87 11.50 3.57
CA HIS A 62 -6.22 12.10 2.41
C HIS A 62 -5.22 11.14 1.75
N MET A 63 -4.48 10.37 2.52
CA MET A 63 -3.54 9.40 1.97
C MET A 63 -4.26 8.29 1.19
N VAL A 64 -5.26 7.63 1.77
CA VAL A 64 -5.96 6.51 1.09
C VAL A 64 -6.78 6.94 -0.12
N SER A 65 -7.14 8.22 -0.24
CA SER A 65 -7.90 8.75 -1.36
C SER A 65 -7.08 9.57 -2.35
N GLY A 66 -5.85 9.94 -2.00
CA GLY A 66 -5.01 10.85 -2.80
C GLY A 66 -3.74 10.23 -3.37
N CYS A 67 -3.41 9.00 -3.02
CA CYS A 67 -2.26 8.30 -3.59
C CYS A 67 -2.65 7.50 -4.84
N ASP A 68 -1.73 7.39 -5.78
CA ASP A 68 -1.90 6.59 -7.00
C ASP A 68 -1.62 5.11 -6.73
N VAL A 69 -0.61 4.83 -5.90
CA VAL A 69 -0.19 3.49 -5.50
C VAL A 69 -0.07 3.41 -3.98
N TRP A 70 -0.60 2.33 -3.41
CA TRP A 70 -0.46 2.02 -1.99
C TRP A 70 0.62 0.96 -1.81
N LEU A 71 1.81 1.41 -1.42
CA LEU A 71 2.94 0.53 -1.15
C LEU A 71 2.84 -0.03 0.27
N ASN A 72 2.75 -1.35 0.39
CA ASN A 72 2.72 -2.05 1.67
C ASN A 72 3.76 -3.18 1.69
N THR A 73 4.64 -3.18 2.67
CA THR A 73 5.77 -4.10 2.73
C THR A 73 5.89 -4.75 4.12
N PRO A 74 4.84 -5.46 4.59
CA PRO A 74 4.95 -6.19 5.83
C PRO A 74 6.01 -7.29 5.72
N ILE A 75 6.57 -7.64 6.86
CA ILE A 75 7.35 -8.88 6.97
C ILE A 75 6.34 -10.02 6.92
N VAL A 76 6.46 -10.89 5.94
CA VAL A 76 5.50 -11.99 5.71
C VAL A 76 5.29 -12.83 6.97
N GLY A 77 4.02 -13.04 7.31
CA GLY A 77 3.58 -13.73 8.53
C GLY A 77 3.34 -12.80 9.73
N PHE A 78 3.54 -11.48 9.60
CA PHE A 78 3.32 -10.52 10.69
C PHE A 78 2.18 -9.55 10.45
N GLU A 79 1.61 -9.49 9.25
CA GLU A 79 0.46 -8.65 8.94
C GLU A 79 -0.84 -9.43 9.16
N ALA A 80 -1.59 -9.10 10.19
CA ALA A 80 -2.83 -9.80 10.50
C ALA A 80 -3.95 -9.53 9.48
N CYS A 81 -4.01 -8.32 8.92
CA CYS A 81 -5.02 -7.93 7.94
C CYS A 81 -4.56 -6.80 7.01
N GLY A 82 -4.19 -5.63 7.54
CA GLY A 82 -3.76 -4.48 6.73
C GLY A 82 -4.92 -3.70 6.10
N THR A 83 -5.91 -3.27 6.90
CA THR A 83 -7.12 -2.58 6.42
C THR A 83 -6.87 -1.28 5.66
N SER A 84 -5.70 -0.66 5.78
CA SER A 84 -5.33 0.55 5.05
C SER A 84 -5.29 0.31 3.54
N GLY A 85 -4.71 -0.81 3.10
CA GLY A 85 -4.68 -1.20 1.70
C GLY A 85 -6.07 -1.45 1.11
N MET A 86 -6.97 -2.07 1.85
CA MET A 86 -8.38 -2.24 1.43
C MET A 86 -9.07 -0.89 1.24
N LYS A 87 -8.85 0.08 2.16
CA LYS A 87 -9.42 1.43 2.07
C LYS A 87 -8.84 2.19 0.87
N ALA A 88 -7.56 2.05 0.61
CA ALA A 88 -6.91 2.64 -0.55
C ALA A 88 -7.48 2.04 -1.85
N ALA A 89 -7.58 0.73 -1.98
CA ALA A 89 -8.17 0.05 -3.13
C ALA A 89 -9.64 0.46 -3.36
N LEU A 90 -10.42 0.65 -2.29
CA LEU A 90 -11.80 1.16 -2.38
C LEU A 90 -11.88 2.56 -3.01
N ASN A 91 -10.83 3.37 -2.88
CA ASN A 91 -10.71 4.68 -3.53
C ASN A 91 -10.06 4.60 -4.94
N GLY A 92 -9.76 3.41 -5.43
CA GLY A 92 -9.14 3.20 -6.74
C GLY A 92 -7.60 3.30 -6.73
N THR A 93 -7.00 3.42 -5.57
CA THR A 93 -5.53 3.37 -5.41
C THR A 93 -5.04 1.96 -5.67
N LEU A 94 -3.98 1.80 -6.49
CA LEU A 94 -3.48 0.50 -6.88
C LEU A 94 -2.61 -0.13 -5.78
N PRO A 95 -2.91 -1.36 -5.34
CA PRO A 95 -2.09 -2.04 -4.35
C PRO A 95 -0.76 -2.52 -4.94
N CYS A 96 0.33 -2.29 -4.19
CA CYS A 96 1.65 -2.82 -4.45
C CYS A 96 2.19 -3.39 -3.13
N SER A 97 2.15 -4.70 -2.95
CA SER A 97 2.35 -5.30 -1.62
C SER A 97 3.03 -6.66 -1.69
N THR A 98 3.76 -7.00 -0.63
CA THR A 98 4.12 -8.41 -0.36
C THR A 98 2.86 -9.22 -0.06
N ARG A 99 2.91 -10.55 -0.27
CA ARG A 99 1.79 -11.46 0.07
C ARG A 99 1.74 -11.64 1.57
N ASP A 100 0.82 -10.93 2.21
CA ASP A 100 0.50 -11.07 3.63
C ASP A 100 -0.82 -10.37 3.95
N GLY A 101 -1.45 -10.72 5.05
CA GLY A 101 -2.74 -10.18 5.45
C GLY A 101 -3.80 -10.33 4.35
N TRP A 102 -4.57 -9.28 4.06
CA TRP A 102 -5.64 -9.31 3.06
C TRP A 102 -5.14 -9.62 1.62
N VAL A 103 -3.87 -9.29 1.31
CA VAL A 103 -3.29 -9.51 -0.02
C VAL A 103 -3.06 -10.99 -0.30
N ASP A 104 -2.90 -11.81 0.74
CA ASP A 104 -2.78 -13.26 0.59
C ASP A 104 -4.11 -13.92 0.14
N GLU A 105 -5.23 -13.26 0.44
CA GLU A 105 -6.57 -13.68 0.01
C GLU A 105 -7.02 -13.04 -1.32
N ALA A 106 -6.23 -12.11 -1.89
CA ALA A 106 -6.59 -11.36 -3.07
C ALA A 106 -5.76 -11.75 -4.30
N GLU A 107 -6.40 -11.79 -5.47
CA GLU A 107 -5.68 -11.86 -6.74
C GLU A 107 -5.44 -10.44 -7.26
N LEU A 108 -4.16 -10.03 -7.36
CA LEU A 108 -3.80 -8.68 -7.80
C LEU A 108 -3.56 -8.54 -9.31
N TYR A 109 -3.70 -9.61 -10.08
CA TYR A 109 -3.52 -9.53 -11.53
C TYR A 109 -4.52 -8.57 -12.16
N GLY A 110 -4.00 -7.58 -12.91
CA GLY A 110 -4.82 -6.55 -13.57
C GLY A 110 -5.42 -5.49 -12.64
N LEU A 111 -4.92 -5.38 -11.40
CA LEU A 111 -5.35 -4.34 -10.45
C LEU A 111 -4.24 -3.86 -9.50
N GLY A 112 -3.08 -4.52 -9.50
CA GLY A 112 -1.96 -4.15 -8.64
C GLY A 112 -0.76 -5.07 -8.86
N TRP A 113 0.20 -5.03 -7.93
CA TRP A 113 1.46 -5.76 -8.02
C TRP A 113 1.79 -6.50 -6.73
N ILE A 114 2.29 -7.72 -6.89
CA ILE A 114 2.87 -8.49 -5.79
C ILE A 114 4.37 -8.23 -5.75
N LEU A 115 4.88 -7.96 -4.56
CA LEU A 115 6.29 -7.77 -4.27
C LEU A 115 6.93 -9.07 -3.79
N GLU A 116 8.11 -9.37 -4.31
CA GLU A 116 8.95 -10.44 -3.81
C GLU A 116 9.65 -10.00 -2.51
N ASN A 117 9.75 -10.91 -1.54
CA ASN A 117 10.42 -10.60 -0.26
C ASN A 117 11.93 -10.52 -0.39
N GLU A 118 12.50 -11.30 -1.28
CA GLU A 118 13.94 -11.28 -1.55
C GLU A 118 14.30 -10.02 -2.34
N ASN A 119 15.34 -9.30 -1.87
CA ASN A 119 15.78 -8.06 -2.49
C ASN A 119 14.65 -7.03 -2.68
N LEU A 120 13.78 -6.91 -1.68
CA LEU A 120 12.56 -6.13 -1.71
C LEU A 120 12.74 -4.71 -2.28
N GLY A 121 13.79 -3.98 -1.88
CA GLY A 121 14.06 -2.64 -2.38
C GLY A 121 14.31 -2.61 -3.89
N GLN A 122 15.05 -3.57 -4.41
CA GLN A 122 15.32 -3.74 -5.83
C GLN A 122 14.04 -4.10 -6.58
N ASN A 123 13.25 -5.03 -6.05
CA ASN A 123 11.99 -5.46 -6.64
C ASN A 123 10.98 -4.31 -6.75
N ILE A 124 10.86 -3.46 -5.72
CA ILE A 124 10.01 -2.26 -5.77
C ILE A 124 10.46 -1.33 -6.90
N LEU A 125 11.75 -1.05 -7.02
CA LEU A 125 12.28 -0.18 -8.07
C LEU A 125 12.09 -0.79 -9.46
N ASP A 126 12.26 -2.09 -9.62
CA ASP A 126 12.00 -2.79 -10.87
C ASP A 126 10.54 -2.66 -11.31
N ILE A 127 9.59 -2.83 -10.40
CA ILE A 127 8.16 -2.67 -10.66
C ILE A 127 7.82 -1.21 -10.98
N LEU A 128 8.39 -0.25 -10.24
CA LEU A 128 8.20 1.17 -10.53
C LEU A 128 8.67 1.53 -11.95
N GLU A 129 9.86 1.08 -12.35
CA GLU A 129 10.45 1.40 -13.66
C GLU A 129 9.76 0.71 -14.83
N ARG A 130 9.45 -0.60 -14.69
CA ARG A 130 8.98 -1.41 -15.80
C ARG A 130 7.48 -1.37 -15.99
N ASP A 131 6.73 -1.20 -14.91
CA ASP A 131 5.28 -1.35 -14.92
C ASP A 131 4.54 -0.07 -14.53
N ILE A 132 4.77 0.46 -13.33
CA ILE A 132 3.97 1.54 -12.74
C ILE A 132 4.15 2.84 -13.50
N VAL A 133 5.39 3.34 -13.61
CA VAL A 133 5.68 4.61 -14.30
C VAL A 133 5.26 4.58 -15.77
N PRO A 134 5.62 3.56 -16.57
CA PRO A 134 5.16 3.49 -17.94
C PRO A 134 3.65 3.36 -18.09
N MET A 135 2.97 2.66 -17.20
CA MET A 135 1.51 2.55 -17.23
C MET A 135 0.85 3.88 -16.91
N TYR A 136 1.30 4.55 -15.86
CA TYR A 136 0.73 5.84 -15.45
C TYR A 136 0.85 6.91 -16.54
N TYR A 137 2.05 7.07 -17.12
CA TYR A 137 2.32 8.16 -18.07
C TYR A 137 1.94 7.86 -19.52
N HIS A 138 1.92 6.59 -19.93
CA HIS A 138 1.79 6.23 -21.35
C HIS A 138 0.61 5.30 -21.66
N ARG A 139 -0.09 4.77 -20.63
CA ARG A 139 -1.22 3.84 -20.83
C ARG A 139 -2.41 4.20 -19.91
N PRO A 140 -2.98 5.41 -20.05
CA PRO A 140 -4.01 5.92 -19.14
C PRO A 140 -5.28 5.03 -19.09
N ASP A 141 -5.69 4.45 -20.20
CA ASP A 141 -6.86 3.55 -20.22
C ASP A 141 -6.61 2.27 -19.41
N GLN A 142 -5.38 1.74 -19.48
CA GLN A 142 -4.99 0.58 -18.67
C GLN A 142 -4.93 0.95 -17.20
N TRP A 143 -4.39 2.13 -16.86
CA TRP A 143 -4.37 2.65 -15.50
C TRP A 143 -5.78 2.75 -14.92
N GLN A 144 -6.70 3.38 -15.63
CA GLN A 144 -8.11 3.52 -15.23
C GLN A 144 -8.79 2.15 -15.06
N SER A 145 -8.51 1.19 -15.95
CA SER A 145 -9.03 -0.17 -15.82
C SER A 145 -8.53 -0.84 -14.53
N HIS A 146 -7.24 -0.68 -14.19
CA HIS A 146 -6.69 -1.21 -12.94
C HIS A 146 -7.35 -0.56 -11.72
N MET A 147 -7.52 0.76 -11.72
CA MET A 147 -8.23 1.49 -10.65
C MET A 147 -9.64 0.96 -10.42
N LYS A 148 -10.39 0.75 -11.52
CA LYS A 148 -11.73 0.19 -11.45
C LYS A 148 -11.71 -1.23 -10.89
N ASN A 149 -10.81 -2.09 -11.38
CA ASN A 149 -10.68 -3.46 -10.91
C ASN A 149 -10.29 -3.52 -9.42
N ALA A 150 -9.37 -2.68 -8.96
CA ALA A 150 -8.99 -2.59 -7.56
C ALA A 150 -10.18 -2.21 -6.66
N ARG A 151 -10.96 -1.21 -7.08
CA ARG A 151 -12.18 -0.81 -6.38
C ARG A 151 -13.24 -1.90 -6.38
N ASP A 152 -13.51 -2.51 -7.51
CA ASP A 152 -14.51 -3.59 -7.64
C ASP A 152 -14.12 -4.80 -6.75
N MET A 153 -12.84 -5.17 -6.73
CA MET A 153 -12.32 -6.20 -5.83
C MET A 153 -12.55 -5.83 -4.36
N ALA A 154 -12.20 -4.61 -3.95
CA ALA A 154 -12.39 -4.16 -2.57
C ALA A 154 -13.87 -4.18 -2.15
N ILE A 155 -14.79 -3.76 -3.02
CA ILE A 155 -16.23 -3.80 -2.77
C ILE A 155 -16.74 -5.24 -2.65
N ASN A 156 -16.35 -6.10 -3.59
CA ASN A 156 -16.93 -7.44 -3.70
C ASN A 156 -16.32 -8.44 -2.69
N GLN A 157 -15.04 -8.29 -2.34
CA GLN A 157 -14.34 -9.26 -1.50
C GLN A 157 -14.13 -8.79 -0.06
N PHE A 158 -13.94 -7.47 0.16
CA PHE A 158 -13.52 -6.94 1.47
C PHE A 158 -14.50 -5.92 2.07
N SER A 159 -15.71 -5.80 1.52
CA SER A 159 -16.72 -4.90 2.09
C SER A 159 -17.36 -5.47 3.36
N THR A 160 -17.73 -4.57 4.27
CA THR A 160 -18.51 -4.90 5.46
C THR A 160 -19.85 -5.56 5.10
N THR A 161 -20.46 -5.17 3.98
CA THR A 161 -21.72 -5.75 3.50
C THR A 161 -21.56 -7.24 3.17
N ARG A 162 -20.46 -7.61 2.44
CA ARG A 162 -20.16 -9.02 2.17
C ARG A 162 -19.89 -9.79 3.46
N MET A 163 -19.05 -9.25 4.33
CA MET A 163 -18.70 -9.84 5.62
C MET A 163 -19.95 -10.13 6.47
N LEU A 164 -20.85 -9.16 6.63
CA LEU A 164 -22.08 -9.34 7.40
C LEU A 164 -22.99 -10.40 6.79
N ARG A 165 -23.13 -10.43 5.46
CA ARG A 165 -23.93 -11.46 4.79
C ARG A 165 -23.39 -12.85 5.13
N GLU A 166 -22.10 -13.09 4.99
CA GLU A 166 -21.50 -14.38 5.32
C GLU A 166 -21.66 -14.74 6.80
N TYR A 167 -21.59 -13.77 7.71
CA TYR A 167 -21.86 -14.02 9.13
C TYR A 167 -23.31 -14.44 9.37
N PHE A 168 -24.28 -13.80 8.73
CA PHE A 168 -25.67 -14.20 8.85
C PHE A 168 -25.93 -15.59 8.23
N ASP A 169 -25.31 -15.87 7.09
CA ASP A 169 -25.53 -17.14 6.39
C ASP A 169 -24.85 -18.33 7.10
N ASN A 170 -23.68 -18.10 7.70
CA ASN A 170 -22.86 -19.20 8.22
C ASN A 170 -22.79 -19.28 9.76
N LEU A 171 -22.85 -18.13 10.46
CA LEU A 171 -22.68 -18.09 11.92
C LEU A 171 -24.00 -17.83 12.69
N TYR A 172 -24.90 -17.07 12.10
CA TYR A 172 -26.17 -16.69 12.72
C TYR A 172 -27.37 -17.18 11.89
N PRO A 173 -27.53 -18.51 11.68
CA PRO A 173 -28.71 -19.02 10.97
C PRO A 173 -29.95 -18.61 11.73
N VAL A 174 -30.81 -17.78 11.12
CA VAL A 174 -32.11 -17.44 11.69
C VAL A 174 -32.96 -18.70 11.65
N SER A 175 -33.12 -19.36 12.79
CA SER A 175 -34.14 -20.38 12.93
C SER A 175 -35.52 -19.69 12.82
N VAL A 176 -36.08 -19.65 11.61
CA VAL A 176 -37.48 -19.29 11.44
C VAL A 176 -38.30 -20.36 12.12
N LYS A 177 -38.83 -20.05 13.33
CA LYS A 177 -39.88 -20.84 13.95
C LYS A 177 -41.22 -20.53 13.35
#